data_14829919806137afa9198a1f1c90936e
#
_entry.id   14829919806137afa9198a1f1c90936e
#
_cell.length_a   1.000
_cell.length_b   1.000
_cell.length_c   1.000
_cell.angle_alpha   90.00
_cell.angle_beta   90.00
_cell.angle_gamma   90.00
#
_symmetry.space_group_name_H-M   'P 1'
#
loop_
_entity.id
_entity.type
_entity.pdbx_description
1 polymer ?
#
loop_
_entity_poly.entity_id
_entity_poly.type
_entity_poly.pdbx_seq_one_letter_code
_entity_poly.pdbx_strand_id
1 'polypeptide(L)'
;MIHMNSTPMDATRWRAGLTLVEFVEKMTTYQDEMRRRLREVTLSDADCAELARLNRPVHALVMTEGWCPDSLMNVPILAHVVEAAPGMDMRIFIRSRSPDLETYYQARDVRCIPVFTFLDANFNEIGTWLERPQAAHARLQVWKAAHPEFDPTHHDPTLSPQERRAKRRALMQSLPLEMEGWYAEGLQAETVKELKALLVGANR
;
A
#
# COMPACT_ATOMS: atom_id res chain seq x y z
N MET A 1 -5.67 2.87 -32.85
CA MET A 1 -4.46 3.07 -32.05
C MET A 1 -4.91 3.04 -30.59
N ILE A 2 -4.68 1.93 -29.89
CA ILE A 2 -5.00 1.82 -28.46
C ILE A 2 -3.91 2.62 -27.74
N HIS A 3 -4.28 3.71 -27.07
CA HIS A 3 -3.36 4.44 -26.19
C HIS A 3 -2.93 3.51 -25.08
N MET A 4 -1.74 2.92 -25.18
CA MET A 4 -1.13 2.00 -24.18
C MET A 4 -0.78 2.67 -22.85
N ASN A 5 -1.25 3.89 -22.59
CA ASN A 5 -0.83 4.71 -21.44
C ASN A 5 -1.95 5.14 -20.48
N SER A 6 -3.20 4.78 -20.70
CA SER A 6 -4.27 5.12 -19.75
C SER A 6 -4.50 3.98 -18.76
N THR A 7 -4.69 4.32 -17.50
CA THR A 7 -5.14 3.37 -16.48
C THR A 7 -6.42 2.68 -16.96
N PRO A 8 -6.57 1.34 -16.85
CA PRO A 8 -7.77 0.64 -17.27
C PRO A 8 -8.92 0.89 -16.27
N MET A 9 -9.31 2.17 -16.15
CA MET A 9 -10.27 2.64 -15.17
C MET A 9 -11.26 3.59 -15.83
N ASP A 10 -12.54 3.36 -15.55
CA ASP A 10 -13.66 4.23 -15.85
C ASP A 10 -14.63 4.24 -14.66
N ALA A 11 -15.68 5.04 -14.74
CA ALA A 11 -16.67 5.16 -13.66
C ALA A 11 -17.35 3.82 -13.30
N THR A 12 -17.51 2.91 -14.26
CA THR A 12 -18.12 1.59 -14.01
C THR A 12 -17.14 0.66 -13.27
N ARG A 13 -15.90 0.59 -13.77
CA ARG A 13 -14.83 -0.18 -13.12
C ARG A 13 -14.51 0.37 -11.72
N TRP A 14 -14.52 1.69 -11.55
CA TRP A 14 -14.31 2.35 -10.26
C TRP A 14 -15.34 1.88 -9.21
N ARG A 15 -16.63 1.93 -9.57
CA ARG A 15 -17.71 1.48 -8.66
C ARG A 15 -17.67 0.00 -8.31
N ALA A 16 -17.00 -0.82 -9.12
CA ALA A 16 -16.79 -2.24 -8.83
C ALA A 16 -15.66 -2.51 -7.82
N GLY A 17 -14.83 -1.50 -7.51
CA GLY A 17 -13.83 -1.59 -6.45
C GLY A 17 -14.46 -1.64 -5.07
N LEU A 18 -13.83 -2.33 -4.14
CA LEU A 18 -14.27 -2.43 -2.75
C LEU A 18 -14.09 -1.07 -2.03
N THR A 19 -15.02 -0.74 -1.16
CA THR A 19 -14.78 0.26 -0.13
C THR A 19 -13.77 -0.28 0.90
N LEU A 20 -13.18 0.61 1.71
CA LEU A 20 -12.29 0.20 2.80
C LEU A 20 -12.99 -0.78 3.77
N VAL A 21 -14.24 -0.52 4.11
CA VAL A 21 -15.04 -1.37 5.02
C VAL A 21 -15.20 -2.77 4.42
N GLU A 22 -15.63 -2.86 3.16
CA GLU A 22 -15.80 -4.15 2.47
C GLU A 22 -14.48 -4.92 2.32
N PHE A 23 -13.37 -4.20 2.09
CA PHE A 23 -12.04 -4.81 2.04
C PHE A 23 -11.68 -5.44 3.39
N VAL A 24 -11.79 -4.67 4.48
CA VAL A 24 -11.48 -5.14 5.83
C VAL A 24 -12.37 -6.31 6.22
N GLU A 25 -13.66 -6.28 5.93
CA GLU A 25 -14.57 -7.39 6.21
C GLU A 25 -14.23 -8.69 5.48
N LYS A 26 -13.64 -8.58 4.29
CA LYS A 26 -13.23 -9.74 3.46
C LYS A 26 -11.81 -10.24 3.77
N MET A 27 -11.04 -9.55 4.60
CA MET A 27 -9.71 -10.01 4.98
C MET A 27 -9.77 -11.30 5.81
N THR A 28 -8.89 -12.24 5.50
CA THR A 28 -8.72 -13.49 6.24
C THR A 28 -7.39 -13.55 7.00
N THR A 29 -6.53 -12.58 6.75
CA THR A 29 -5.23 -12.40 7.40
C THR A 29 -5.13 -10.94 7.83
N TYR A 30 -4.59 -10.67 9.01
CA TYR A 30 -4.39 -9.32 9.57
C TYR A 30 -5.66 -8.46 9.71
N GLN A 31 -6.86 -9.06 9.79
CA GLN A 31 -8.10 -8.29 9.85
C GLN A 31 -8.18 -7.43 11.12
N ASP A 32 -7.85 -8.01 12.27
CA ASP A 32 -7.92 -7.30 13.56
C ASP A 32 -6.78 -6.28 13.68
N GLU A 33 -5.60 -6.59 13.18
CA GLU A 33 -4.47 -5.66 13.08
C GLU A 33 -4.81 -4.48 12.16
N MET A 34 -5.46 -4.72 11.01
CA MET A 34 -5.91 -3.66 10.12
C MET A 34 -6.92 -2.74 10.81
N ARG A 35 -7.91 -3.31 11.51
CA ARG A 35 -8.89 -2.55 12.29
C ARG A 35 -8.22 -1.72 13.39
N ARG A 36 -7.23 -2.29 14.08
CA ARG A 36 -6.47 -1.60 15.11
C ARG A 36 -5.70 -0.42 14.50
N ARG A 37 -4.93 -0.67 13.44
CA ARG A 37 -4.12 0.37 12.78
C ARG A 37 -4.98 1.50 12.20
N LEU A 38 -6.15 1.20 11.65
CA LEU A 38 -7.12 2.23 11.21
C LEU A 38 -7.58 3.15 12.35
N ARG A 39 -7.54 2.71 13.61
CA ARG A 39 -7.86 3.55 14.77
C ARG A 39 -6.64 4.29 15.34
N GLU A 40 -5.45 3.71 15.22
CA GLU A 40 -4.23 4.21 15.87
C GLU A 40 -3.43 5.17 15.00
N VAL A 41 -3.50 5.01 13.67
CA VAL A 41 -2.84 5.93 12.74
C VAL A 41 -3.47 7.31 12.87
N THR A 42 -2.63 8.33 13.00
CA THR A 42 -3.06 9.74 13.04
C THR A 42 -2.16 10.56 12.14
N LEU A 43 -2.71 11.59 11.51
CA LEU A 43 -1.94 12.60 10.79
C LEU A 43 -1.67 13.78 11.72
N SER A 44 -0.59 14.53 11.49
CA SER A 44 -0.37 15.78 12.18
C SER A 44 -1.40 16.84 11.75
N ASP A 45 -1.68 17.80 12.63
CA ASP A 45 -2.56 18.94 12.30
C ASP A 45 -2.06 19.71 11.06
N ALA A 46 -0.74 19.81 10.89
CA ALA A 46 -0.13 20.44 9.73
C ALA A 46 -0.41 19.66 8.45
N ASP A 47 -0.31 18.32 8.47
CA ASP A 47 -0.63 17.46 7.32
C ASP A 47 -2.11 17.53 6.97
N CYS A 48 -2.99 17.48 7.97
CA CYS A 48 -4.43 17.65 7.78
C CYS A 48 -4.77 19.01 7.14
N ALA A 49 -4.18 20.10 7.64
CA ALA A 49 -4.40 21.45 7.11
C ALA A 49 -3.88 21.59 5.67
N GLU A 50 -2.81 20.93 5.29
CA GLU A 50 -2.28 20.92 3.93
C GLU A 50 -3.18 20.10 2.99
N LEU A 51 -3.59 18.89 3.39
CA LEU A 51 -4.50 18.04 2.64
C LEU A 51 -5.88 18.66 2.45
N ALA A 52 -6.39 19.37 3.44
CA ALA A 52 -7.66 20.09 3.36
C ALA A 52 -7.68 21.21 2.28
N ARG A 53 -6.53 21.63 1.78
CA ARG A 53 -6.41 22.61 0.67
C ARG A 53 -6.48 21.96 -0.71
N LEU A 54 -6.50 20.63 -0.80
CA LEU A 54 -6.70 19.95 -2.07
C LEU A 54 -8.14 20.19 -2.56
N ASN A 55 -8.28 21.12 -3.49
CA ASN A 55 -9.58 21.60 -3.98
C ASN A 55 -9.93 21.01 -5.36
N ARG A 56 -9.77 19.70 -5.49
CA ARG A 56 -10.11 18.98 -6.72
C ARG A 56 -10.51 17.54 -6.40
N PRO A 57 -11.39 16.92 -7.21
CA PRO A 57 -11.67 15.49 -7.09
C PRO A 57 -10.43 14.66 -7.37
N VAL A 58 -10.15 13.69 -6.49
CA VAL A 58 -9.07 12.72 -6.66
C VAL A 58 -9.59 11.34 -6.26
N HIS A 59 -9.41 10.37 -7.15
CA HIS A 59 -9.71 8.97 -6.89
C HIS A 59 -8.44 8.22 -6.53
N ALA A 60 -8.36 7.66 -5.32
CA ALA A 60 -7.24 6.83 -4.89
C ALA A 60 -7.54 5.35 -5.20
N LEU A 61 -7.00 4.86 -6.31
CA LEU A 61 -7.03 3.44 -6.67
C LEU A 61 -5.97 2.70 -5.87
N VAL A 62 -6.38 1.69 -5.10
CA VAL A 62 -5.50 0.82 -4.33
C VAL A 62 -5.53 -0.59 -4.91
N MET A 63 -4.41 -1.08 -5.44
CA MET A 63 -4.26 -2.50 -5.77
C MET A 63 -3.48 -3.20 -4.65
N THR A 64 -4.07 -4.20 -4.03
CA THR A 64 -3.47 -4.86 -2.85
C THR A 64 -3.96 -6.30 -2.64
N GLU A 65 -3.46 -6.92 -1.57
CA GLU A 65 -3.93 -8.19 -1.00
C GLU A 65 -4.04 -8.09 0.52
N GLY A 66 -5.02 -8.77 1.11
CA GLY A 66 -5.26 -8.72 2.56
C GLY A 66 -4.17 -9.36 3.43
N TRP A 67 -3.26 -10.14 2.83
CA TRP A 67 -2.14 -10.79 3.51
C TRP A 67 -0.81 -10.00 3.41
N CYS A 68 -0.80 -8.86 2.74
CA CYS A 68 0.44 -8.10 2.51
C CYS A 68 0.80 -7.23 3.72
N PRO A 69 1.98 -7.40 4.34
CA PRO A 69 2.42 -6.58 5.47
C PRO A 69 2.54 -5.09 5.13
N ASP A 70 3.03 -4.76 3.93
CA ASP A 70 3.13 -3.36 3.49
C ASP A 70 1.75 -2.71 3.34
N SER A 71 0.75 -3.49 2.93
CA SER A 71 -0.64 -3.01 2.89
C SER A 71 -1.21 -2.79 4.29
N LEU A 72 -0.88 -3.66 5.25
CA LEU A 72 -1.24 -3.47 6.65
C LEU A 72 -0.65 -2.16 7.22
N MET A 73 0.56 -1.79 6.81
CA MET A 73 1.19 -0.54 7.24
C MET A 73 0.62 0.69 6.54
N ASN A 74 0.43 0.65 5.23
CA ASN A 74 0.24 1.85 4.40
C ASN A 74 -1.23 2.14 4.02
N VAL A 75 -2.10 1.13 3.94
CA VAL A 75 -3.53 1.35 3.65
C VAL A 75 -4.21 2.20 4.75
N PRO A 76 -3.97 1.99 6.06
CA PRO A 76 -4.50 2.87 7.10
C PRO A 76 -4.02 4.32 6.97
N ILE A 77 -2.76 4.53 6.59
CA ILE A 77 -2.21 5.89 6.38
C ILE A 77 -2.92 6.58 5.22
N LEU A 78 -3.07 5.88 4.08
CA LEU A 78 -3.81 6.40 2.94
C LEU A 78 -5.27 6.70 3.29
N ALA A 79 -5.93 5.86 4.11
CA ALA A 79 -7.31 6.09 4.54
C ALA A 79 -7.46 7.44 5.26
N HIS A 80 -6.55 7.75 6.18
CA HIS A 80 -6.54 9.05 6.88
C HIS A 80 -6.16 10.22 5.96
N VAL A 81 -5.29 10.01 4.97
CA VAL A 81 -5.01 11.02 3.92
C VAL A 81 -6.27 11.34 3.12
N VAL A 82 -7.02 10.30 2.72
CA VAL A 82 -8.29 10.46 1.99
C VAL A 82 -9.33 11.18 2.85
N GLU A 83 -9.44 10.85 4.14
CA GLU A 83 -10.35 11.49 5.08
C GLU A 83 -10.03 12.98 5.29
N ALA A 84 -8.74 13.33 5.34
CA ALA A 84 -8.27 14.71 5.53
C ALA A 84 -8.39 15.56 4.26
N ALA A 85 -8.57 14.98 3.08
CA ALA A 85 -8.60 15.69 1.79
C ALA A 85 -10.02 15.74 1.20
N PRO A 86 -10.76 16.85 1.31
CA PRO A 86 -12.09 17.00 0.73
C PRO A 86 -12.09 16.72 -0.77
N GLY A 87 -13.03 15.90 -1.23
CA GLY A 87 -13.13 15.50 -2.64
C GLY A 87 -12.27 14.30 -3.05
N MET A 88 -11.51 13.72 -2.11
CA MET A 88 -10.88 12.43 -2.34
C MET A 88 -11.83 11.29 -1.96
N ASP A 89 -11.76 10.21 -2.74
CA ASP A 89 -12.34 8.92 -2.40
C ASP A 89 -11.36 7.79 -2.73
N MET A 90 -11.63 6.60 -2.20
CA MET A 90 -10.75 5.44 -2.37
C MET A 90 -11.55 4.20 -2.76
N ARG A 91 -10.98 3.40 -3.66
CA ARG A 91 -11.45 2.06 -3.98
C ARG A 91 -10.29 1.07 -3.97
N ILE A 92 -10.57 -0.12 -3.45
CA ILE A 92 -9.58 -1.19 -3.28
C ILE A 92 -9.90 -2.33 -4.24
N PHE A 93 -8.87 -2.73 -4.99
CA PHE A 93 -8.89 -3.80 -5.96
C PHE A 93 -7.95 -4.91 -5.49
N ILE A 94 -8.50 -6.10 -5.27
CA ILE A 94 -7.70 -7.27 -4.90
C ILE A 94 -6.92 -7.72 -6.14
N ARG A 95 -5.59 -7.75 -6.06
CA ARG A 95 -4.70 -8.05 -7.20
C ARG A 95 -5.08 -9.37 -7.87
N SER A 96 -5.26 -10.44 -7.10
CA SER A 96 -5.62 -11.78 -7.60
C SER A 96 -7.00 -11.85 -8.27
N ARG A 97 -7.82 -10.80 -8.13
CA ARG A 97 -9.16 -10.67 -8.72
C ARG A 97 -9.27 -9.54 -9.75
N SER A 98 -8.15 -8.91 -10.08
CA SER A 98 -8.09 -7.75 -10.99
C SER A 98 -6.99 -7.93 -12.03
N PRO A 99 -7.12 -8.93 -12.94
CA PRO A 99 -6.09 -9.26 -13.91
C PRO A 99 -5.83 -8.13 -14.93
N ASP A 100 -6.82 -7.29 -15.18
CA ASP A 100 -6.70 -6.07 -15.98
C ASP A 100 -5.70 -5.07 -15.36
N LEU A 101 -5.85 -4.78 -14.08
CA LEU A 101 -4.92 -3.91 -13.34
C LEU A 101 -3.55 -4.58 -13.16
N GLU A 102 -3.52 -5.87 -12.86
CA GLU A 102 -2.24 -6.60 -12.74
C GLU A 102 -1.45 -6.53 -14.06
N THR A 103 -2.08 -6.78 -15.20
CA THR A 103 -1.45 -6.66 -16.51
C THR A 103 -0.98 -5.23 -16.79
N TYR A 104 -1.79 -4.22 -16.44
CA TYR A 104 -1.44 -2.82 -16.60
C TYR A 104 -0.18 -2.43 -15.82
N TYR A 105 -0.07 -2.86 -14.56
CA TYR A 105 1.09 -2.56 -13.71
C TYR A 105 2.31 -3.39 -14.12
N GLN A 106 2.15 -4.67 -14.47
CA GLN A 106 3.25 -5.51 -14.96
C GLN A 106 3.88 -4.96 -16.24
N ALA A 107 3.08 -4.39 -17.15
CA ALA A 107 3.57 -3.73 -18.37
C ALA A 107 4.44 -2.48 -18.07
N ARG A 108 4.37 -1.96 -16.86
CA ARG A 108 5.18 -0.85 -16.31
C ARG A 108 6.29 -1.32 -15.36
N ASP A 109 6.56 -2.62 -15.35
CA ASP A 109 7.50 -3.30 -14.44
C ASP A 109 7.17 -3.14 -12.94
N VAL A 110 5.91 -2.85 -12.60
CA VAL A 110 5.42 -2.78 -11.23
C VAL A 110 4.86 -4.15 -10.84
N ARG A 111 5.51 -4.82 -9.88
CA ARG A 111 5.17 -6.17 -9.40
C ARG A 111 4.87 -6.23 -7.90
N CYS A 112 5.12 -5.13 -7.20
CA CYS A 112 4.87 -5.00 -5.76
C CYS A 112 3.41 -4.67 -5.44
N ILE A 113 3.04 -4.80 -4.19
CA ILE A 113 1.80 -4.32 -3.56
C ILE A 113 2.12 -3.79 -2.16
N PRO A 114 1.35 -2.80 -1.66
CA PRO A 114 0.26 -2.09 -2.33
C PRO A 114 0.74 -1.16 -3.45
N VAL A 115 -0.13 -0.91 -4.42
CA VAL A 115 0.04 0.18 -5.40
C VAL A 115 -1.08 1.19 -5.15
N PHE A 116 -0.73 2.45 -4.97
CA PHE A 116 -1.67 3.56 -4.85
C PHE A 116 -1.55 4.44 -6.09
N THR A 117 -2.55 4.42 -6.97
CA THR A 117 -2.60 5.30 -8.13
C THR A 117 -3.66 6.36 -7.89
N PHE A 118 -3.25 7.63 -7.95
CA PHE A 118 -4.14 8.77 -7.85
C PHE A 118 -4.60 9.16 -9.25
N LEU A 119 -5.91 9.34 -9.40
CA LEU A 119 -6.56 9.66 -10.66
C LEU A 119 -7.35 10.95 -10.50
N ASP A 120 -7.47 11.73 -11.58
CA ASP A 120 -8.34 12.90 -11.65
C ASP A 120 -9.83 12.51 -11.83
N ALA A 121 -10.72 13.50 -11.91
CA ALA A 121 -12.14 13.30 -12.11
C ALA A 121 -12.50 12.55 -13.41
N ASN A 122 -11.58 12.48 -14.37
CA ASN A 122 -11.73 11.77 -15.64
C ASN A 122 -10.98 10.44 -15.69
N PHE A 123 -10.50 9.97 -14.53
CA PHE A 123 -9.68 8.77 -14.34
C PHE A 123 -8.32 8.82 -15.08
N ASN A 124 -7.79 10.00 -15.37
CA ASN A 124 -6.41 10.15 -15.83
C ASN A 124 -5.46 10.05 -14.62
N GLU A 125 -4.32 9.39 -14.82
CA GLU A 125 -3.31 9.20 -13.76
C GLU A 125 -2.64 10.54 -13.41
N ILE A 126 -2.67 10.87 -12.12
CA ILE A 126 -1.96 12.00 -11.51
C ILE A 126 -0.55 11.54 -11.09
N GLY A 127 -0.48 10.35 -10.50
CA GLY A 127 0.76 9.74 -10.03
C GLY A 127 0.52 8.42 -9.31
N THR A 128 1.59 7.65 -9.13
CA THR A 128 1.54 6.32 -8.52
C THR A 128 2.59 6.21 -7.42
N TRP A 129 2.17 5.73 -6.25
CA TRP A 129 3.03 5.38 -5.12
C TRP A 129 3.11 3.86 -4.97
N LEU A 130 4.29 3.34 -4.63
CA LEU A 130 4.57 1.91 -4.68
C LEU A 130 5.02 1.38 -3.32
N GLU A 131 4.38 0.33 -2.89
CA GLU A 131 4.78 -0.62 -1.84
C GLU A 131 4.98 0.02 -0.46
N ARG A 132 6.04 0.82 -0.27
CA ARG A 132 6.47 1.41 1.00
C ARG A 132 7.22 2.72 0.77
N PRO A 133 7.35 3.59 1.79
CA PRO A 133 8.14 4.81 1.63
C PRO A 133 9.62 4.48 1.35
N GLN A 134 10.29 5.33 0.61
CA GLN A 134 11.69 5.12 0.18
C GLN A 134 12.61 4.78 1.36
N ALA A 135 12.40 5.44 2.51
CA ALA A 135 13.17 5.19 3.73
C ALA A 135 13.00 3.76 4.30
N ALA A 136 11.89 3.10 4.04
CA ALA A 136 11.64 1.73 4.51
C ALA A 136 12.49 0.68 3.80
N HIS A 137 12.92 0.94 2.57
CA HIS A 137 13.77 -0.01 1.83
C HIS A 137 15.09 -0.28 2.55
N ALA A 138 15.76 0.75 3.07
CA ALA A 138 16.99 0.60 3.82
C ALA A 138 16.80 -0.25 5.09
N ARG A 139 15.73 0.03 5.86
CA ARG A 139 15.40 -0.76 7.05
C ARG A 139 15.14 -2.23 6.72
N LEU A 140 14.35 -2.49 5.69
CA LEU A 140 14.05 -3.85 5.27
C LEU A 140 15.32 -4.60 4.79
N GLN A 141 16.27 -3.93 4.13
CA GLN A 141 17.54 -4.54 3.75
C GLN A 141 18.37 -4.93 4.99
N VAL A 142 18.46 -4.06 5.99
CA VAL A 142 19.14 -4.37 7.25
C VAL A 142 18.47 -5.57 7.95
N TRP A 143 17.14 -5.57 8.01
CA TRP A 143 16.39 -6.67 8.60
C TRP A 143 16.60 -7.99 7.85
N LYS A 144 16.54 -7.98 6.51
CA LYS A 144 16.82 -9.17 5.68
C LYS A 144 18.24 -9.70 5.86
N ALA A 145 19.23 -8.82 6.00
CA ALA A 145 20.60 -9.22 6.27
C ALA A 145 20.77 -9.93 7.62
N ALA A 146 19.97 -9.53 8.62
CA ALA A 146 19.93 -10.19 9.94
C ALA A 146 19.11 -11.50 9.92
N HIS A 147 18.27 -11.70 8.92
CA HIS A 147 17.37 -12.86 8.80
C HIS A 147 17.49 -13.52 7.41
N PRO A 148 18.67 -14.11 7.09
CA PRO A 148 18.90 -14.70 5.76
C PRO A 148 17.90 -15.80 5.41
N GLU A 149 17.34 -16.50 6.40
CA GLU A 149 16.30 -17.52 6.25
C GLU A 149 14.96 -16.97 5.73
N PHE A 150 14.79 -15.66 5.66
CA PHE A 150 13.66 -15.03 4.99
C PHE A 150 13.68 -15.26 3.47
N ASP A 151 14.88 -15.36 2.88
CA ASP A 151 15.03 -15.68 1.47
C ASP A 151 14.67 -17.16 1.23
N PRO A 152 13.71 -17.47 0.33
CA PRO A 152 13.33 -18.85 0.02
C PRO A 152 14.47 -19.67 -0.60
N THR A 153 15.47 -19.00 -1.17
CA THR A 153 16.64 -19.66 -1.78
C THR A 153 17.76 -19.93 -0.77
N HIS A 154 17.68 -19.34 0.44
CA HIS A 154 18.68 -19.55 1.48
C HIS A 154 18.71 -21.03 1.92
N HIS A 155 19.89 -21.62 1.86
CA HIS A 155 20.11 -23.01 2.22
C HIS A 155 20.95 -23.12 3.49
N ASP A 156 20.30 -23.41 4.63
CA ASP A 156 20.98 -23.82 5.86
C ASP A 156 21.12 -25.35 5.85
N PRO A 157 22.37 -25.88 5.73
CA PRO A 157 22.60 -27.33 5.66
C PRO A 157 22.31 -28.04 6.98
N THR A 158 22.20 -27.33 8.10
CA THR A 158 21.93 -27.91 9.42
C THR A 158 20.45 -28.18 9.66
N LEU A 159 19.56 -27.61 8.81
CA LEU A 159 18.12 -27.71 8.91
C LEU A 159 17.51 -28.56 7.79
N SER A 160 16.52 -29.37 8.16
CA SER A 160 15.68 -30.06 7.18
C SER A 160 14.85 -29.05 6.34
N PRO A 161 14.36 -29.44 5.16
CA PRO A 161 13.47 -28.59 4.36
C PRO A 161 12.19 -28.15 5.11
N GLN A 162 11.71 -28.97 6.03
CA GLN A 162 10.53 -28.65 6.83
C GLN A 162 10.84 -27.59 7.89
N GLU A 163 11.99 -27.69 8.58
CA GLU A 163 12.43 -26.71 9.59
C GLU A 163 12.72 -25.35 8.93
N ARG A 164 13.38 -25.32 7.77
CA ARG A 164 13.60 -24.07 7.01
C ARG A 164 12.27 -23.37 6.66
N ARG A 165 11.28 -24.15 6.18
CA ARG A 165 9.94 -23.58 5.88
C ARG A 165 9.24 -23.06 7.14
N ALA A 166 9.36 -23.80 8.26
CA ALA A 166 8.77 -23.38 9.55
C ALA A 166 9.41 -22.08 10.06
N LYS A 167 10.75 -21.98 10.03
CA LYS A 167 11.50 -20.79 10.41
C LYS A 167 11.12 -19.57 9.58
N ARG A 168 11.10 -19.73 8.25
CA ARG A 168 10.67 -18.65 7.34
C ARG A 168 9.22 -18.21 7.59
N ARG A 169 8.31 -19.16 7.86
CA ARG A 169 6.91 -18.84 8.20
C ARG A 169 6.84 -18.02 9.48
N ALA A 170 7.59 -18.38 10.50
CA ALA A 170 7.64 -17.64 11.76
C ALA A 170 8.12 -16.20 11.53
N LEU A 171 9.17 -16.00 10.72
CA LEU A 171 9.65 -14.65 10.37
C LEU A 171 8.60 -13.84 9.58
N MET A 172 7.90 -14.48 8.63
CA MET A 172 6.82 -13.80 7.93
C MET A 172 5.67 -13.38 8.84
N GLN A 173 5.44 -14.11 9.94
CA GLN A 173 4.43 -13.77 10.94
C GLN A 173 4.89 -12.66 11.90
N SER A 174 6.20 -12.59 12.21
CA SER A 174 6.75 -11.56 13.10
C SER A 174 7.07 -10.24 12.39
N LEU A 175 7.32 -10.26 11.08
CA LEU A 175 7.68 -9.07 10.31
C LEU A 175 6.69 -7.90 10.47
N PRO A 176 5.36 -8.08 10.46
CA PRO A 176 4.44 -6.95 10.68
C PRO A 176 4.65 -6.23 12.01
N LEU A 177 5.00 -6.95 13.09
CA LEU A 177 5.29 -6.34 14.41
C LEU A 177 6.56 -5.50 14.37
N GLU A 178 7.60 -5.98 13.69
CA GLU A 178 8.83 -5.21 13.46
C GLU A 178 8.52 -3.95 12.63
N MET A 179 7.74 -4.10 11.58
CA MET A 179 7.33 -2.98 10.73
C MET A 179 6.52 -1.94 11.50
N GLU A 180 5.62 -2.33 12.40
CA GLU A 180 4.89 -1.39 13.26
C GLU A 180 5.84 -0.49 14.06
N GLY A 181 6.89 -1.05 14.65
CA GLY A 181 7.95 -0.29 15.32
C GLY A 181 8.60 0.73 14.36
N TRP A 182 8.97 0.30 13.16
CA TRP A 182 9.59 1.19 12.18
C TRP A 182 8.66 2.35 11.75
N TYR A 183 7.37 2.07 11.60
CA TYR A 183 6.39 3.09 11.23
C TYR A 183 6.15 4.07 12.38
N ALA A 184 6.12 3.60 13.62
CA ALA A 184 6.03 4.47 14.82
C ALA A 184 7.27 5.35 14.96
N GLU A 185 8.47 4.89 14.56
CA GLU A 185 9.73 5.61 14.60
C GLU A 185 9.94 6.60 13.44
N GLY A 186 8.96 6.77 12.55
CA GLY A 186 8.98 7.82 11.52
C GLY A 186 8.58 7.41 10.11
N LEU A 187 8.53 6.12 9.76
CA LEU A 187 8.12 5.73 8.40
C LEU A 187 6.68 6.13 8.07
N GLN A 188 5.80 6.23 9.07
CA GLN A 188 4.45 6.77 8.87
C GLN A 188 4.51 8.21 8.34
N ALA A 189 5.33 9.07 8.94
CA ALA A 189 5.49 10.46 8.48
C ALA A 189 6.12 10.54 7.07
N GLU A 190 7.08 9.67 6.76
CA GLU A 190 7.65 9.61 5.40
C GLU A 190 6.60 9.15 4.38
N THR A 191 5.75 8.17 4.69
CA THR A 191 4.63 7.78 3.82
C THR A 191 3.71 8.97 3.56
N VAL A 192 3.25 9.67 4.59
CA VAL A 192 2.38 10.86 4.46
C VAL A 192 3.04 11.92 3.58
N LYS A 193 4.32 12.21 3.80
CA LYS A 193 5.11 13.17 3.02
C LYS A 193 5.17 12.80 1.53
N GLU A 194 5.45 11.54 1.22
CA GLU A 194 5.51 11.05 -0.17
C GLU A 194 4.14 11.13 -0.85
N LEU A 195 3.06 10.71 -0.17
CA LEU A 195 1.69 10.80 -0.69
C LEU A 195 1.29 12.26 -0.96
N LYS A 196 1.58 13.18 -0.03
CA LYS A 196 1.33 14.60 -0.22
C LYS A 196 2.10 15.18 -1.40
N ALA A 197 3.36 14.78 -1.58
CA ALA A 197 4.18 15.27 -2.70
C ALA A 197 3.56 14.93 -4.05
N LEU A 198 2.97 13.73 -4.20
CA LEU A 198 2.24 13.33 -5.41
C LEU A 198 0.93 14.12 -5.59
N LEU A 199 0.19 14.34 -4.51
CA LEU A 199 -1.10 15.01 -4.55
C LEU A 199 -0.98 16.52 -4.79
N VAL A 200 0.02 17.17 -4.21
CA VAL A 200 0.24 18.63 -4.31
C VAL A 200 1.10 18.97 -5.53
N GLY A 201 2.07 18.15 -5.88
CA GLY A 201 2.98 18.37 -7.00
C GLY A 201 2.32 18.40 -8.38
N ALA A 202 1.17 17.77 -8.53
CA ALA A 202 0.36 17.76 -9.76
C ALA A 202 -0.47 19.05 -9.98
N ASN A 203 -0.30 20.07 -9.12
CA ASN A 203 -0.93 21.39 -9.25
C ASN A 203 -0.05 22.43 -9.96
N ARG A 204 1.07 22.00 -10.61
CA ARG A 204 1.94 22.91 -11.35
C ARG A 204 1.86 22.71 -12.86
#